data_0d580b0ee87e7a150fd365bb76366a51
#
_entry.id   0d580b0ee87e7a150fd365bb76366a51
#
_cell.length_a   1.000
_cell.length_b   1.000
_cell.length_c   1.000
_cell.angle_alpha   90.00
_cell.angle_beta   90.00
_cell.angle_gamma   90.00
#
_symmetry.space_group_name_H-M   'P 1'
#
loop_
_entity.id
_entity.type
_entity.pdbx_description
1 polymer ?
#
loop_
_entity_poly.entity_id
_entity_poly.type
_entity_poly.pdbx_seq_one_letter_code
_entity_poly.pdbx_strand_id
1 'polypeptide(L)'
;MLKGVLTNAERHEQMAKSMHLPMLKKKSQFNNRRMTIACYGPSLADTWRQLKRPIMTVSGAHDYLVERGVVPDFHVDCDPRPHKAQMLSKPQKETKYLMASVCHPNFWEILKGKNVKVWHLINGNDLETVAWVAQHHKEGMGSLIGGGSSVGMRAMNVSAALGFRRFDIHGMDCSFTNNRHAGAHTGKDQVKIMVRVGVRTFQTTQQMLQAAIEMENFIETQDAEVVFYGDGLMQETALKLKELA
;
A
#
# COMPACT_ATOMS: atom_id res chain seq x y z
N MET A 1 2.77 -1.66 -25.22
CA MET A 1 3.06 -1.01 -23.93
C MET A 1 1.78 -0.99 -23.11
N LEU A 2 1.77 -1.55 -21.90
CA LEU A 2 0.61 -1.49 -21.00
C LEU A 2 0.38 -0.02 -20.63
N LYS A 3 -0.79 0.53 -20.95
CA LYS A 3 -1.15 1.93 -20.61
C LYS A 3 -1.02 2.11 -19.08
N GLY A 4 -0.14 3.00 -18.64
CA GLY A 4 0.04 3.38 -17.24
C GLY A 4 1.32 2.90 -16.55
N VAL A 5 2.24 2.27 -17.27
CA VAL A 5 3.59 1.98 -16.76
C VAL A 5 4.53 3.09 -17.23
N LEU A 6 5.13 3.80 -16.27
CA LEU A 6 6.15 4.80 -16.57
C LEU A 6 7.41 4.13 -17.12
N THR A 7 8.05 4.76 -18.08
CA THR A 7 9.45 4.49 -18.42
C THR A 7 10.36 4.85 -17.23
N ASN A 8 11.58 4.34 -17.21
CA ASN A 8 12.53 4.69 -16.16
C ASN A 8 12.82 6.19 -16.12
N ALA A 9 12.94 6.84 -17.30
CA ALA A 9 13.14 8.28 -17.39
C ALA A 9 11.99 9.09 -16.78
N GLU A 10 10.72 8.74 -17.10
CA GLU A 10 9.55 9.39 -16.52
C GLU A 10 9.46 9.15 -14.99
N ARG A 11 9.84 7.95 -14.54
CA ARG A 11 9.92 7.62 -13.12
C ARG A 11 10.93 8.52 -12.42
N HIS A 12 12.15 8.61 -12.94
CA HIS A 12 13.21 9.42 -12.36
C HIS A 12 12.85 10.91 -12.35
N GLU A 13 12.18 11.40 -13.41
CA GLU A 13 11.67 12.78 -13.45
C GLU A 13 10.64 13.04 -12.32
N GLN A 14 9.72 12.11 -12.10
CA GLN A 14 8.76 12.24 -10.98
C GLN A 14 9.46 12.18 -9.62
N MET A 15 10.41 11.26 -9.46
CA MET A 15 11.20 11.13 -8.23
C MET A 15 11.95 12.44 -7.91
N ALA A 16 12.55 13.07 -8.89
CA ALA A 16 13.27 14.33 -8.73
C ALA A 16 12.39 15.45 -8.11
N LYS A 17 11.10 15.48 -8.45
CA LYS A 17 10.15 16.49 -7.95
C LYS A 17 9.86 16.39 -6.44
N SER A 18 10.19 15.26 -5.80
CA SER A 18 9.98 15.03 -4.37
C SER A 18 11.24 15.06 -3.51
N MET A 19 12.43 15.21 -4.10
CA MET A 19 13.72 15.12 -3.39
C MET A 19 13.94 16.22 -2.35
N HIS A 20 13.23 17.34 -2.45
CA HIS A 20 13.27 18.43 -1.46
C HIS A 20 12.48 18.12 -0.18
N LEU A 21 11.68 17.04 -0.18
CA LEU A 21 10.86 16.63 0.96
C LEU A 21 11.65 15.73 1.93
N PRO A 22 11.32 15.75 3.23
CA PRO A 22 12.02 14.94 4.22
C PRO A 22 11.89 13.44 3.93
N MET A 23 13.00 12.71 4.04
CA MET A 23 13.03 11.27 3.81
C MET A 23 12.50 10.47 5.00
N LEU A 24 11.86 9.34 4.70
CA LEU A 24 11.49 8.33 5.66
C LEU A 24 12.75 7.65 6.20
N LYS A 25 12.93 7.67 7.51
CA LYS A 25 14.03 6.95 8.17
C LYS A 25 13.55 5.58 8.65
N LYS A 26 14.20 4.52 8.19
CA LYS A 26 13.97 3.17 8.69
C LYS A 26 14.37 3.06 10.14
N LYS A 27 13.67 2.24 10.90
CA LYS A 27 14.03 1.92 12.28
C LYS A 27 14.83 0.62 12.31
N SER A 28 15.91 0.62 13.08
CA SER A 28 16.73 -0.57 13.32
C SER A 28 16.13 -1.51 14.38
N GLN A 29 15.29 -0.98 15.25
CA GLN A 29 14.66 -1.75 16.32
C GLN A 29 13.20 -2.06 15.98
N PHE A 30 12.77 -3.28 16.27
CA PHE A 30 11.38 -3.69 16.18
C PHE A 30 10.61 -3.22 17.41
N ASN A 31 9.31 -2.98 17.21
CA ASN A 31 8.40 -2.68 18.30
C ASN A 31 7.31 -3.76 18.38
N ASN A 32 6.81 -4.00 19.59
CA ASN A 32 5.78 -5.02 19.85
C ASN A 32 4.36 -4.54 19.51
N ARG A 33 4.20 -3.34 18.98
CA ARG A 33 2.89 -2.81 18.63
C ARG A 33 2.40 -3.44 17.34
N ARG A 34 1.08 -3.54 17.23
CA ARG A 34 0.39 -3.97 16.03
C ARG A 34 0.04 -2.76 15.18
N MET A 35 0.29 -2.83 13.86
CA MET A 35 -0.14 -1.82 12.90
C MET A 35 -1.44 -2.30 12.24
N THR A 36 -2.48 -1.49 12.29
CA THR A 36 -3.69 -1.72 11.49
C THR A 36 -3.52 -1.08 10.12
N ILE A 37 -3.62 -1.86 9.05
CA ILE A 37 -3.57 -1.36 7.66
C ILE A 37 -4.97 -1.46 7.05
N ALA A 38 -5.54 -0.32 6.68
CA ALA A 38 -6.82 -0.22 6.01
C ALA A 38 -6.61 -0.01 4.51
N CYS A 39 -6.90 -1.04 3.72
CA CYS A 39 -6.95 -1.02 2.27
C CYS A 39 -8.36 -0.68 1.78
N TYR A 40 -8.50 -0.33 0.48
CA TYR A 40 -9.77 0.20 -0.03
C TYR A 40 -10.67 -0.87 -0.68
N GLY A 41 -10.43 -2.16 -0.38
CA GLY A 41 -11.29 -3.25 -0.85
C GLY A 41 -12.66 -3.26 -0.18
N PRO A 42 -13.63 -4.01 -0.74
CA PRO A 42 -15.03 -3.96 -0.31
C PRO A 42 -15.25 -4.32 1.16
N SER A 43 -14.50 -5.26 1.72
CA SER A 43 -14.67 -5.68 3.13
C SER A 43 -14.31 -4.60 4.16
N LEU A 44 -13.63 -3.52 3.74
CA LEU A 44 -13.41 -2.39 4.64
C LEU A 44 -14.75 -1.78 5.10
N ALA A 45 -15.81 -1.83 4.26
CA ALA A 45 -17.12 -1.32 4.59
C ALA A 45 -17.73 -2.02 5.82
N ASP A 46 -17.43 -3.29 6.00
CA ASP A 46 -17.95 -4.12 7.11
C ASP A 46 -17.04 -4.09 8.34
N THR A 47 -15.73 -3.87 8.12
CA THR A 47 -14.72 -4.05 9.19
C THR A 47 -14.15 -2.74 9.75
N TRP A 48 -14.44 -1.58 9.17
CA TRP A 48 -13.83 -0.31 9.56
C TRP A 48 -14.03 0.08 11.04
N ARG A 49 -15.13 -0.37 11.68
CA ARG A 49 -15.39 -0.12 13.10
C ARG A 49 -14.50 -0.92 14.06
N GLN A 50 -13.79 -1.93 13.52
CA GLN A 50 -12.88 -2.79 14.28
C GLN A 50 -11.43 -2.29 14.26
N LEU A 51 -11.13 -1.23 13.50
CA LEU A 51 -9.79 -0.67 13.38
C LEU A 51 -9.25 -0.20 14.73
N LYS A 52 -8.01 -0.59 15.03
CA LYS A 52 -7.29 -0.21 16.25
C LYS A 52 -6.06 0.62 15.90
N ARG A 53 -5.75 1.65 16.69
CA ARG A 53 -4.56 2.50 16.47
C ARG A 53 -3.25 1.79 16.84
N PRO A 54 -2.17 2.07 16.11
CA PRO A 54 -2.06 3.02 14.99
C PRO A 54 -2.70 2.49 13.70
N ILE A 55 -3.37 3.38 12.96
CA ILE A 55 -4.04 3.09 11.69
C ILE A 55 -3.24 3.67 10.53
N MET A 56 -2.89 2.83 9.56
CA MET A 56 -2.31 3.22 8.28
C MET A 56 -3.31 2.96 7.16
N THR A 57 -3.56 3.96 6.33
CA THR A 57 -4.46 3.84 5.17
C THR A 57 -3.69 3.80 3.87
N VAL A 58 -4.29 3.23 2.84
CA VAL A 58 -3.79 3.29 1.46
C VAL A 58 -4.89 3.72 0.50
N SER A 59 -4.50 4.44 -0.56
CA SER A 59 -5.43 4.86 -1.62
C SER A 59 -6.69 5.54 -1.03
N GLY A 60 -7.89 5.27 -1.60
CA GLY A 60 -9.16 5.86 -1.15
C GLY A 60 -9.63 5.47 0.27
N ALA A 61 -8.96 4.54 0.95
CA ALA A 61 -9.30 4.21 2.34
C ALA A 61 -9.11 5.40 3.29
N HIS A 62 -8.20 6.33 2.98
CA HIS A 62 -8.01 7.56 3.74
C HIS A 62 -9.31 8.36 3.83
N ASP A 63 -9.80 8.81 2.69
CA ASP A 63 -10.99 9.68 2.63
C ASP A 63 -12.24 8.94 3.11
N TYR A 64 -12.35 7.64 2.78
CA TYR A 64 -13.42 6.78 3.28
C TYR A 64 -13.52 6.75 4.80
N LEU A 65 -12.40 6.68 5.52
CA LEU A 65 -12.37 6.69 6.99
C LEU A 65 -12.58 8.09 7.56
N VAL A 66 -11.99 9.11 6.94
CA VAL A 66 -12.17 10.53 7.37
C VAL A 66 -13.65 10.93 7.29
N GLU A 67 -14.38 10.51 6.26
CA GLU A 67 -15.83 10.72 6.13
C GLU A 67 -16.64 10.06 7.25
N ARG A 68 -16.06 9.08 7.94
CA ARG A 68 -16.66 8.36 9.07
C ARG A 68 -16.12 8.79 10.43
N GLY A 69 -15.38 9.93 10.45
CA GLY A 69 -14.81 10.49 11.67
C GLY A 69 -13.54 9.79 12.17
N VAL A 70 -12.93 8.90 11.36
CA VAL A 70 -11.70 8.21 11.72
C VAL A 70 -10.52 8.85 10.99
N VAL A 71 -9.72 9.65 11.68
CA VAL A 71 -8.48 10.24 11.15
C VAL A 71 -7.36 9.20 11.30
N PRO A 72 -6.72 8.73 10.19
CA PRO A 72 -5.63 7.77 10.27
C PRO A 72 -4.34 8.39 10.82
N ASP A 73 -3.51 7.57 11.50
CA ASP A 73 -2.19 8.00 11.97
C ASP A 73 -1.18 8.13 10.82
N PHE A 74 -1.33 7.25 9.80
CA PHE A 74 -0.47 7.20 8.63
C PHE A 74 -1.29 7.02 7.36
N HIS A 75 -0.75 7.53 6.25
CA HIS A 75 -1.23 7.20 4.90
C HIS A 75 -0.04 6.86 4.01
N VAL A 76 -0.18 5.81 3.20
CA VAL A 76 0.84 5.38 2.22
C VAL A 76 0.24 5.40 0.83
N ASP A 77 0.94 5.98 -0.12
CA ASP A 77 0.66 5.81 -1.54
C ASP A 77 1.96 5.72 -2.35
N CYS A 78 1.86 5.13 -3.54
CA CYS A 78 2.98 4.93 -4.46
C CYS A 78 2.53 5.02 -5.93
N ASP A 79 1.36 5.56 -6.19
CA ASP A 79 0.79 5.54 -7.54
C ASP A 79 1.30 6.72 -8.39
N PRO A 80 1.94 6.44 -9.54
CA PRO A 80 2.48 7.49 -10.40
C PRO A 80 1.41 8.16 -11.28
N ARG A 81 0.16 7.69 -11.25
CA ARG A 81 -0.89 8.16 -12.16
C ARG A 81 -1.61 9.40 -11.62
N PRO A 82 -1.87 10.41 -12.46
CA PRO A 82 -2.40 11.70 -12.01
C PRO A 82 -3.79 11.62 -11.35
N HIS A 83 -4.67 10.75 -11.86
CA HIS A 83 -6.03 10.60 -11.32
C HIS A 83 -6.08 9.97 -9.93
N LYS A 84 -5.01 9.30 -9.49
CA LYS A 84 -4.95 8.68 -8.17
C LYS A 84 -4.85 9.69 -7.04
N ALA A 85 -4.27 10.84 -7.28
CA ALA A 85 -4.23 11.92 -6.30
C ALA A 85 -5.64 12.40 -5.88
N GLN A 86 -6.64 12.26 -6.76
CA GLN A 86 -8.03 12.61 -6.46
C GLN A 86 -8.66 11.71 -5.38
N MET A 87 -8.09 10.53 -5.12
CA MET A 87 -8.53 9.63 -4.05
C MET A 87 -8.07 10.07 -2.65
N LEU A 88 -7.26 11.14 -2.57
CA LEU A 88 -6.78 11.78 -1.36
C LEU A 88 -7.26 13.23 -1.33
N SER A 89 -8.57 13.46 -1.34
CA SER A 89 -9.17 14.79 -1.42
C SER A 89 -9.36 15.48 -0.07
N LYS A 90 -9.23 14.75 1.04
CA LYS A 90 -9.50 15.21 2.41
C LYS A 90 -8.28 15.09 3.34
N PRO A 91 -7.08 15.61 2.97
CA PRO A 91 -5.87 15.40 3.76
C PRO A 91 -5.98 16.05 5.15
N GLN A 92 -5.64 15.28 6.19
CA GLN A 92 -5.72 15.67 7.58
C GLN A 92 -4.37 16.21 8.09
N LYS A 93 -4.39 17.11 9.06
CA LYS A 93 -3.18 17.70 9.64
C LYS A 93 -2.44 16.70 10.53
N GLU A 94 -3.18 15.84 11.19
CA GLU A 94 -2.71 14.85 12.15
C GLU A 94 -2.07 13.63 11.49
N THR A 95 -2.42 13.38 10.23
CA THR A 95 -1.92 12.22 9.47
C THR A 95 -0.50 12.43 8.99
N LYS A 96 0.36 11.42 9.14
CA LYS A 96 1.70 11.35 8.53
C LYS A 96 1.60 10.67 7.16
N TYR A 97 1.92 11.40 6.11
CA TYR A 97 1.87 10.92 4.73
C TYR A 97 3.23 10.33 4.33
N LEU A 98 3.27 9.02 4.12
CA LEU A 98 4.46 8.26 3.74
C LEU A 98 4.36 7.93 2.25
N MET A 99 4.81 8.85 1.42
CA MET A 99 4.59 8.83 -0.02
C MET A 99 5.81 8.30 -0.76
N ALA A 100 5.62 7.41 -1.72
CA ALA A 100 6.72 7.04 -2.60
C ALA A 100 7.16 8.22 -3.47
N SER A 101 8.46 8.38 -3.69
CA SER A 101 9.00 9.46 -4.54
C SER A 101 8.43 9.44 -5.97
N VAL A 102 8.00 8.28 -6.44
CA VAL A 102 7.39 8.07 -7.76
C VAL A 102 5.93 8.53 -7.84
N CYS A 103 5.31 8.93 -6.74
CA CYS A 103 3.95 9.46 -6.76
C CYS A 103 3.81 10.65 -7.70
N HIS A 104 2.66 10.73 -8.38
CA HIS A 104 2.40 11.84 -9.31
C HIS A 104 2.51 13.21 -8.59
N PRO A 105 3.07 14.24 -9.24
CA PRO A 105 3.22 15.58 -8.64
C PRO A 105 1.96 16.18 -8.04
N ASN A 106 0.77 15.85 -8.54
CA ASN A 106 -0.50 16.29 -7.96
C ASN A 106 -0.65 15.93 -6.47
N PHE A 107 -0.01 14.86 -5.98
CA PHE A 107 -0.02 14.55 -4.56
C PHE A 107 0.73 15.61 -3.74
N TRP A 108 1.81 16.16 -4.26
CA TRP A 108 2.61 17.17 -3.56
C TRP A 108 1.82 18.47 -3.37
N GLU A 109 1.00 18.85 -4.36
CA GLU A 109 0.11 20.01 -4.26
C GLU A 109 -0.99 19.80 -3.19
N ILE A 110 -1.64 18.63 -3.20
CA ILE A 110 -2.68 18.26 -2.22
C ILE A 110 -2.11 18.21 -0.80
N LEU A 111 -0.87 17.76 -0.65
CA LEU A 111 -0.21 17.58 0.65
C LEU A 111 0.63 18.77 1.10
N LYS A 112 0.54 19.92 0.41
CA LYS A 112 1.26 21.13 0.79
C LYS A 112 0.92 21.54 2.22
N GLY A 113 1.97 21.76 3.05
CA GLY A 113 1.82 22.09 4.47
C GLY A 113 1.40 20.93 5.38
N LYS A 114 1.36 19.68 4.87
CA LYS A 114 1.10 18.48 5.66
C LYS A 114 2.41 17.79 6.08
N ASN A 115 2.32 16.86 7.01
CA ASN A 115 3.47 16.07 7.48
C ASN A 115 3.79 14.96 6.49
N VAL A 116 4.65 15.24 5.51
CA VAL A 116 5.05 14.30 4.46
C VAL A 116 6.45 13.76 4.74
N LYS A 117 6.62 12.45 4.53
CA LYS A 117 7.91 11.76 4.44
C LYS A 117 7.95 10.97 3.14
N VAL A 118 9.05 11.06 2.42
CA VAL A 118 9.23 10.39 1.14
C VAL A 118 10.10 9.15 1.31
N TRP A 119 9.80 8.11 0.54
CA TRP A 119 10.61 6.90 0.42
C TRP A 119 10.76 6.52 -1.06
N HIS A 120 11.81 5.78 -1.40
CA HIS A 120 12.06 5.34 -2.76
C HIS A 120 11.57 3.91 -2.95
N LEU A 121 10.65 3.74 -3.92
CA LEU A 121 10.14 2.44 -4.30
C LEU A 121 11.12 1.71 -5.21
N ILE A 122 11.52 0.50 -4.83
CA ILE A 122 12.25 -0.42 -5.69
C ILE A 122 11.43 -1.69 -5.95
N ASN A 123 11.50 -2.23 -7.17
CA ASN A 123 10.82 -3.47 -7.54
C ASN A 123 11.87 -4.52 -7.91
N GLY A 124 11.90 -5.63 -7.16
CA GLY A 124 12.88 -6.70 -7.44
C GLY A 124 14.32 -6.19 -7.56
N ASN A 125 15.00 -6.54 -8.63
CA ASN A 125 16.38 -6.15 -8.92
C ASN A 125 16.48 -4.84 -9.71
N ASP A 126 15.70 -3.82 -9.34
CA ASP A 126 15.69 -2.50 -9.99
C ASP A 126 16.99 -1.71 -9.70
N LEU A 127 18.10 -2.22 -10.25
CA LEU A 127 19.43 -1.63 -10.07
C LEU A 127 19.53 -0.22 -10.67
N GLU A 128 18.74 0.08 -11.70
CA GLU A 128 18.72 1.41 -12.33
C GLU A 128 18.16 2.47 -11.38
N THR A 129 17.04 2.19 -10.70
CA THR A 129 16.51 3.11 -9.66
C THR A 129 17.48 3.23 -8.48
N VAL A 130 18.10 2.14 -8.05
CA VAL A 130 19.11 2.18 -6.97
C VAL A 130 20.30 3.07 -7.36
N ALA A 131 20.84 2.88 -8.57
CA ALA A 131 21.95 3.70 -9.09
C ALA A 131 21.54 5.18 -9.22
N TRP A 132 20.35 5.45 -9.70
CA TRP A 132 19.84 6.81 -9.82
C TRP A 132 19.73 7.50 -8.44
N VAL A 133 19.17 6.82 -7.44
CA VAL A 133 19.09 7.34 -6.06
C VAL A 133 20.49 7.58 -5.47
N ALA A 134 21.40 6.64 -5.66
CA ALA A 134 22.79 6.79 -5.17
C ALA A 134 23.50 8.01 -5.79
N GLN A 135 23.22 8.30 -7.04
CA GLN A 135 23.84 9.41 -7.77
C GLN A 135 23.20 10.77 -7.44
N HIS A 136 21.86 10.83 -7.37
CA HIS A 136 21.14 12.09 -7.30
C HIS A 136 20.57 12.39 -5.91
N HIS A 137 20.43 11.40 -5.04
CA HIS A 137 19.85 11.53 -3.71
C HIS A 137 20.51 10.58 -2.69
N LYS A 138 21.81 10.76 -2.46
CA LYS A 138 22.60 9.87 -1.61
C LYS A 138 21.98 9.64 -0.22
N GLU A 139 21.38 10.66 0.38
CA GLU A 139 20.67 10.54 1.68
C GLU A 139 19.43 9.65 1.58
N GLY A 140 18.84 9.51 0.41
CA GLY A 140 17.67 8.67 0.14
C GLY A 140 17.98 7.18 0.09
N MET A 141 19.26 6.77 0.04
CA MET A 141 19.65 5.36 0.02
C MET A 141 19.10 4.58 1.23
N GLY A 142 19.05 5.20 2.40
CA GLY A 142 18.45 4.63 3.60
C GLY A 142 16.93 4.47 3.54
N SER A 143 16.27 5.05 2.55
CA SER A 143 14.81 5.07 2.37
C SER A 143 14.34 4.23 1.18
N LEU A 144 15.21 3.41 0.60
CA LEU A 144 14.84 2.43 -0.42
C LEU A 144 14.00 1.32 0.22
N ILE A 145 12.75 1.18 -0.21
CA ILE A 145 11.83 0.14 0.29
C ILE A 145 11.30 -0.63 -0.91
N GLY A 146 11.50 -1.94 -0.86
CA GLY A 146 11.09 -2.85 -1.93
C GLY A 146 9.76 -3.52 -1.66
N GLY A 147 9.33 -4.23 -2.67
CA GLY A 147 8.33 -5.27 -2.59
C GLY A 147 6.87 -4.85 -2.73
N GLY A 148 6.13 -5.80 -3.24
CA GLY A 148 4.68 -5.78 -3.33
C GLY A 148 4.11 -5.30 -4.66
N SER A 149 3.28 -6.14 -5.23
CA SER A 149 2.52 -5.87 -6.46
C SER A 149 1.34 -4.91 -6.24
N SER A 150 0.94 -4.69 -4.98
CA SER A 150 -0.16 -3.78 -4.61
C SER A 150 0.29 -2.73 -3.60
N VAL A 151 -0.43 -1.61 -3.52
CA VAL A 151 -0.17 -0.56 -2.52
C VAL A 151 -0.34 -1.08 -1.09
N GLY A 152 -1.23 -2.04 -0.86
CA GLY A 152 -1.40 -2.69 0.44
C GLY A 152 -0.15 -3.46 0.88
N MET A 153 0.44 -4.27 -0.01
CA MET A 153 1.71 -4.96 0.24
C MET A 153 2.85 -3.98 0.52
N ARG A 154 2.89 -2.87 -0.24
CA ARG A 154 3.90 -1.82 -0.03
C ARG A 154 3.72 -1.12 1.31
N ALA A 155 2.48 -0.90 1.76
CA ALA A 155 2.21 -0.36 3.09
C ALA A 155 2.71 -1.28 4.21
N MET A 156 2.62 -2.61 4.03
CA MET A 156 3.21 -3.58 4.96
C MET A 156 4.74 -3.45 5.00
N ASN A 157 5.40 -3.37 3.83
CA ASN A 157 6.86 -3.16 3.76
C ASN A 157 7.30 -1.82 4.39
N VAL A 158 6.55 -0.73 4.14
CA VAL A 158 6.77 0.58 4.79
C VAL A 158 6.61 0.46 6.31
N SER A 159 5.57 -0.24 6.78
CA SER A 159 5.36 -0.49 8.20
C SER A 159 6.46 -1.34 8.83
N ALA A 160 6.95 -2.36 8.10
CA ALA A 160 8.10 -3.16 8.51
C ALA A 160 9.37 -2.30 8.63
N ALA A 161 9.59 -1.36 7.70
CA ALA A 161 10.68 -0.38 7.78
C ALA A 161 10.53 0.58 8.97
N LEU A 162 9.31 0.81 9.47
CA LEU A 162 9.03 1.54 10.71
C LEU A 162 9.14 0.67 11.98
N GLY A 163 9.55 -0.59 11.86
CA GLY A 163 9.79 -1.51 12.97
C GLY A 163 8.57 -2.34 13.40
N PHE A 164 7.47 -2.32 12.66
CA PHE A 164 6.32 -3.17 12.97
C PHE A 164 6.51 -4.58 12.38
N ARG A 165 6.06 -5.59 13.12
CA ARG A 165 6.04 -7.01 12.71
C ARG A 165 4.68 -7.67 12.94
N ARG A 166 3.72 -6.96 13.53
CA ARG A 166 2.38 -7.45 13.84
C ARG A 166 1.36 -6.58 13.13
N PHE A 167 0.47 -7.19 12.35
CA PHE A 167 -0.43 -6.49 11.45
C PHE A 167 -1.87 -6.97 11.58
N ASP A 168 -2.81 -6.03 11.60
CA ASP A 168 -4.24 -6.23 11.39
C ASP A 168 -4.59 -5.61 10.04
N ILE A 169 -5.02 -6.43 9.07
CA ILE A 169 -5.24 -6.01 7.70
C ILE A 169 -6.73 -6.01 7.38
N HIS A 170 -7.26 -4.86 6.98
CA HIS A 170 -8.66 -4.66 6.60
C HIS A 170 -8.77 -4.21 5.16
N GLY A 171 -9.76 -4.70 4.40
CA GLY A 171 -10.01 -4.27 3.03
C GLY A 171 -8.94 -4.66 2.01
N MET A 172 -8.07 -5.62 2.33
CA MET A 172 -7.13 -6.21 1.36
C MET A 172 -7.73 -7.51 0.81
N ASP A 173 -8.85 -7.41 0.12
CA ASP A 173 -9.61 -8.59 -0.31
C ASP A 173 -8.96 -9.33 -1.47
N CYS A 174 -8.20 -8.64 -2.30
CA CYS A 174 -7.58 -9.17 -3.53
C CYS A 174 -8.58 -9.87 -4.46
N SER A 175 -9.85 -9.55 -4.34
CA SER A 175 -10.95 -10.06 -5.16
C SER A 175 -12.06 -9.02 -5.31
N PHE A 176 -12.91 -9.22 -6.30
CA PHE A 176 -14.04 -8.34 -6.57
C PHE A 176 -15.32 -8.89 -5.93
N THR A 177 -16.02 -8.00 -5.24
CA THR A 177 -17.42 -8.20 -4.86
C THR A 177 -18.21 -7.08 -5.52
N ASN A 178 -19.07 -7.42 -6.49
CA ASN A 178 -19.90 -6.47 -7.24
C ASN A 178 -19.11 -5.30 -7.89
N ASN A 179 -17.84 -5.49 -8.25
CA ASN A 179 -16.95 -4.49 -8.85
C ASN A 179 -16.78 -3.19 -8.03
N ARG A 180 -16.95 -3.22 -6.71
CA ARG A 180 -16.89 -2.04 -5.86
C ARG A 180 -15.68 -2.08 -4.94
N HIS A 181 -15.14 -0.91 -4.65
CA HIS A 181 -14.34 -0.64 -3.46
C HIS A 181 -15.27 -0.38 -2.25
N ALA A 182 -14.71 -0.15 -1.08
CA ALA A 182 -15.48 0.22 0.11
C ALA A 182 -16.32 1.50 -0.10
N GLY A 183 -15.83 2.44 -0.94
CA GLY A 183 -16.55 3.64 -1.34
C GLY A 183 -17.10 3.54 -2.78
N ALA A 184 -17.41 4.70 -3.35
CA ALA A 184 -18.09 4.84 -4.65
C ALA A 184 -17.24 4.46 -5.89
N HIS A 185 -15.94 4.26 -5.74
CA HIS A 185 -15.05 3.96 -6.86
C HIS A 185 -15.26 2.54 -7.37
N THR A 186 -15.19 2.37 -8.68
CA THR A 186 -15.37 1.08 -9.36
C THR A 186 -14.13 0.70 -10.15
N GLY A 187 -13.74 -0.59 -10.11
CA GLY A 187 -12.62 -1.13 -10.88
C GLY A 187 -13.04 -1.66 -12.26
N LYS A 188 -13.60 -0.81 -13.12
CA LYS A 188 -14.27 -1.24 -14.36
C LYS A 188 -13.34 -1.76 -15.47
N ASP A 189 -12.10 -1.31 -15.54
CA ASP A 189 -11.24 -1.47 -16.74
C ASP A 189 -10.10 -2.50 -16.57
N GLN A 190 -10.24 -3.45 -15.63
CA GLN A 190 -9.21 -4.46 -15.39
C GLN A 190 -9.62 -5.82 -15.99
N VAL A 191 -8.65 -6.51 -16.61
CA VAL A 191 -8.84 -7.90 -17.06
C VAL A 191 -9.02 -8.77 -15.81
N LYS A 192 -10.17 -9.44 -15.74
CA LYS A 192 -10.54 -10.30 -14.60
C LYS A 192 -10.27 -11.75 -14.93
N ILE A 193 -9.80 -12.47 -13.93
CA ILE A 193 -9.58 -13.90 -13.95
C ILE A 193 -10.37 -14.56 -12.82
N MET A 194 -10.65 -15.86 -12.96
CA MET A 194 -11.28 -16.67 -11.91
C MET A 194 -10.23 -17.53 -11.24
N VAL A 195 -10.18 -17.51 -9.92
CA VAL A 195 -9.23 -18.30 -9.12
C VAL A 195 -10.00 -19.09 -8.08
N ARG A 196 -9.69 -20.39 -7.97
CA ARG A 196 -10.26 -21.26 -6.94
C ARG A 196 -9.27 -21.49 -5.82
N VAL A 197 -9.74 -21.27 -4.58
CA VAL A 197 -9.01 -21.60 -3.35
C VAL A 197 -9.91 -22.47 -2.49
N GLY A 198 -9.49 -23.69 -2.22
CA GLY A 198 -10.35 -24.69 -1.57
C GLY A 198 -11.65 -24.94 -2.34
N VAL A 199 -12.77 -24.70 -1.69
CA VAL A 199 -14.13 -24.84 -2.28
C VAL A 199 -14.66 -23.53 -2.86
N ARG A 200 -13.99 -22.41 -2.64
CA ARG A 200 -14.45 -21.07 -3.05
C ARG A 200 -13.79 -20.62 -4.36
N THR A 201 -14.54 -19.87 -5.15
CA THR A 201 -14.05 -19.27 -6.40
C THR A 201 -14.17 -17.77 -6.32
N PHE A 202 -13.08 -17.05 -6.68
CA PHE A 202 -12.95 -15.62 -6.58
C PHE A 202 -12.71 -14.99 -7.96
N GLN A 203 -13.38 -13.89 -8.25
CA GLN A 203 -13.05 -13.03 -9.38
C GLN A 203 -11.95 -12.05 -8.93
N THR A 204 -10.82 -12.05 -9.62
CA THR A 204 -9.65 -11.24 -9.27
C THR A 204 -8.93 -10.71 -10.51
N THR A 205 -7.78 -10.06 -10.34
CA THR A 205 -6.84 -9.73 -11.41
C THR A 205 -5.52 -10.43 -11.17
N GLN A 206 -4.69 -10.54 -12.23
CA GLN A 206 -3.34 -11.08 -12.09
C GLN A 206 -2.53 -10.35 -11.01
N GLN A 207 -2.63 -9.02 -10.95
CA GLN A 207 -1.92 -8.20 -9.94
C GLN A 207 -2.40 -8.49 -8.52
N MET A 208 -3.72 -8.66 -8.31
CA MET A 208 -4.27 -8.97 -6.99
C MET A 208 -3.91 -10.41 -6.56
N LEU A 209 -3.93 -11.36 -7.51
CA LEU A 209 -3.47 -12.73 -7.25
C LEU A 209 -1.99 -12.73 -6.86
N GLN A 210 -1.16 -11.98 -7.57
CA GLN A 210 0.26 -11.83 -7.24
C GLN A 210 0.46 -11.29 -5.82
N ALA A 211 -0.36 -10.32 -5.37
CA ALA A 211 -0.30 -9.81 -4.00
C ALA A 211 -0.64 -10.88 -2.95
N ALA A 212 -1.57 -11.79 -3.26
CA ALA A 212 -1.91 -12.91 -2.38
C ALA A 212 -0.75 -13.92 -2.25
N ILE A 213 -0.05 -14.20 -3.36
CA ILE A 213 1.14 -15.07 -3.37
C ILE A 213 2.32 -14.43 -2.61
N GLU A 214 2.54 -13.12 -2.80
CA GLU A 214 3.62 -12.38 -2.13
C GLU A 214 3.44 -12.29 -0.62
N MET A 215 2.23 -12.47 -0.11
CA MET A 215 1.92 -12.38 1.31
C MET A 215 2.65 -13.45 2.15
N GLU A 216 2.71 -14.68 1.66
CA GLU A 216 3.42 -15.78 2.33
C GLU A 216 4.90 -15.42 2.49
N ASN A 217 5.54 -15.04 1.40
CA ASN A 217 6.94 -14.61 1.41
C ASN A 217 7.19 -13.41 2.33
N PHE A 218 6.23 -12.47 2.42
CA PHE A 218 6.34 -11.35 3.36
C PHE A 218 6.31 -11.83 4.81
N ILE A 219 5.38 -12.73 5.15
CA ILE A 219 5.24 -13.27 6.51
C ILE A 219 6.54 -13.95 6.94
N GLU A 220 7.08 -14.82 6.08
CA GLU A 220 8.31 -15.56 6.34
C GLU A 220 9.53 -14.63 6.45
N THR A 221 9.76 -13.80 5.44
CA THR A 221 10.98 -12.95 5.36
C THR A 221 11.03 -11.85 6.41
N GLN A 222 9.87 -11.39 6.90
CA GLN A 222 9.77 -10.36 7.93
C GLN A 222 9.52 -10.90 9.34
N ASP A 223 9.40 -12.22 9.50
CA ASP A 223 8.95 -12.84 10.77
C ASP A 223 7.70 -12.12 11.30
N ALA A 224 6.68 -12.02 10.44
CA ALA A 224 5.53 -11.17 10.68
C ALA A 224 4.31 -11.98 11.15
N GLU A 225 3.62 -11.46 12.15
CA GLU A 225 2.28 -11.93 12.56
C GLU A 225 1.21 -11.11 11.83
N VAL A 226 0.39 -11.75 11.00
CA VAL A 226 -0.64 -11.08 10.20
C VAL A 226 -2.02 -11.68 10.48
N VAL A 227 -3.00 -10.81 10.73
CA VAL A 227 -4.42 -11.15 10.84
C VAL A 227 -5.18 -10.39 9.77
N PHE A 228 -5.97 -11.11 8.96
CA PHE A 228 -6.81 -10.53 7.92
C PHE A 228 -8.26 -10.47 8.37
N TYR A 229 -8.89 -9.33 8.12
CA TYR A 229 -10.31 -9.08 8.39
C TYR A 229 -11.05 -8.90 7.07
N GLY A 230 -12.18 -9.58 6.90
CA GLY A 230 -12.99 -9.55 5.70
C GLY A 230 -13.22 -10.94 5.12
N ASP A 231 -13.69 -10.98 3.87
CA ASP A 231 -14.11 -12.22 3.20
C ASP A 231 -13.74 -12.22 1.70
N GLY A 232 -12.46 -12.09 1.39
CA GLY A 232 -11.92 -12.07 0.04
C GLY A 232 -10.94 -13.21 -0.25
N LEU A 233 -10.32 -13.16 -1.42
CA LEU A 233 -9.27 -14.11 -1.83
C LEU A 233 -8.10 -14.15 -0.84
N MET A 234 -7.66 -12.97 -0.36
CA MET A 234 -6.52 -12.86 0.56
C MET A 234 -6.84 -13.58 1.89
N GLN A 235 -8.03 -13.39 2.44
CA GLN A 235 -8.45 -14.01 3.69
C GLN A 235 -8.54 -15.53 3.54
N GLU A 236 -9.12 -16.02 2.45
CA GLU A 236 -9.23 -17.47 2.19
C GLU A 236 -7.84 -18.11 2.01
N THR A 237 -6.95 -17.44 1.28
CA THR A 237 -5.56 -17.90 1.10
C THR A 237 -4.84 -17.99 2.46
N ALA A 238 -4.96 -16.97 3.29
CA ALA A 238 -4.33 -16.96 4.60
C ALA A 238 -4.87 -18.04 5.56
N LEU A 239 -6.16 -18.36 5.45
CA LEU A 239 -6.76 -19.46 6.23
C LEU A 239 -6.19 -20.82 5.79
N LYS A 240 -6.08 -21.05 4.47
CA LYS A 240 -5.54 -22.30 3.94
C LYS A 240 -4.06 -22.50 4.28
N LEU A 241 -3.26 -21.45 4.28
CA LEU A 241 -1.86 -21.53 4.71
C LEU A 241 -1.74 -21.96 6.18
N LYS A 242 -2.63 -21.48 7.07
CA LYS A 242 -2.65 -21.88 8.47
C LYS A 242 -3.11 -23.33 8.70
N GLU A 243 -3.93 -23.89 7.82
CA GLU A 243 -4.35 -25.30 7.89
C GLU A 243 -3.24 -26.27 7.46
N LEU A 244 -2.26 -25.80 6.69
CA LEU A 244 -1.15 -26.59 6.16
C LEU A 244 0.12 -26.50 7.01
N ALA A 245 0.21 -25.51 7.93
CA ALA A 245 1.34 -25.29 8.82
C ALA A 245 1.16 -26.03 10.17
#